data_8f8b0e57cf319f3a2cf706ddc6492b60
#
_entry.id   8f8b0e57cf319f3a2cf706ddc6492b60
#
_cell.length_a   1.000
_cell.length_b   1.000
_cell.length_c   1.000
_cell.angle_alpha   90.00
_cell.angle_beta   90.00
_cell.angle_gamma   90.00
#
_symmetry.space_group_name_H-M   'P 1'
#
loop_
_entity.id
_entity.type
_entity.pdbx_description
1 polymer ?
#
loop_
_entity_poly.entity_id
_entity_poly.type
_entity_poly.pdbx_seq_one_letter_code
_entity_poly.pdbx_strand_id
1 'polypeptide(L)'
;MFGIEFEGHPSLFRIVLPPTWTGHALRKEHPARATEMEPFSLDDEQEAFEQDALLFNPEQWGMKRQSDTSEFMFLNLGPNHPSVHGAFRIALQLDGEILVDAVPDIGYHHRGAEKMGERQSWHTFIPYTDRIDYLGGVMNNLPYVMAVEKMAGIEVPERAKTIRVMLAEMFRICSHLLFYGTFAQDVGQLSPIFYMFVERERIFNIIESICGARMHPGWFRIGGVAQDLPNGWEARVRELLEFMPPRLDEYDQMVMNNGIVKRRTQGVGAYS
;
A
#
# COMPACT_ATOMS: atom_id res chain seq x y z
N MET A 1 8.36 5.37 17.72
CA MET A 1 7.93 3.96 17.80
C MET A 1 8.85 3.14 18.74
N PHE A 2 10.15 3.06 18.50
CA PHE A 2 11.12 2.31 19.32
C PHE A 2 11.86 3.15 20.37
N GLY A 3 11.74 4.48 20.36
CA GLY A 3 12.48 5.40 21.22
C GLY A 3 13.95 5.57 20.82
N ILE A 4 14.24 5.45 19.54
CA ILE A 4 15.55 5.75 18.98
C ILE A 4 15.62 7.26 18.77
N GLU A 5 16.65 7.87 19.31
CA GLU A 5 16.93 9.29 19.14
C GLU A 5 17.85 9.50 17.93
N PHE A 6 17.56 10.50 17.12
CA PHE A 6 18.34 10.85 15.94
C PHE A 6 18.96 12.23 16.14
N GLU A 7 20.28 12.33 15.98
CA GLU A 7 20.97 13.60 16.00
C GLU A 7 20.97 14.27 14.61
N GLY A 8 20.79 15.58 14.59
CA GLY A 8 20.85 16.36 13.34
C GLY A 8 19.66 16.18 12.38
N HIS A 9 18.59 15.53 12.79
CA HIS A 9 17.41 15.41 11.95
C HIS A 9 16.65 16.75 11.89
N PRO A 10 16.27 17.25 10.71
CA PRO A 10 15.66 18.58 10.56
C PRO A 10 14.26 18.69 11.17
N SER A 11 13.57 17.56 11.38
CA SER A 11 12.21 17.53 11.92
C SER A 11 12.00 16.26 12.74
N LEU A 12 12.22 16.35 14.05
CA LEU A 12 12.01 15.26 15.00
C LEU A 12 10.59 15.34 15.57
N PHE A 13 9.67 14.66 14.95
CA PHE A 13 8.32 14.45 15.48
C PHE A 13 7.95 12.96 15.44
N ARG A 14 6.95 12.59 16.22
CA ARG A 14 6.45 11.21 16.21
C ARG A 14 5.65 10.96 14.95
N ILE A 15 6.13 10.04 14.12
CA ILE A 15 5.39 9.56 12.95
C ILE A 15 4.38 8.53 13.43
N VAL A 16 3.14 8.58 12.92
CA VAL A 16 2.03 7.63 13.14
C VAL A 16 1.59 7.42 14.61
N LEU A 17 2.01 8.28 15.51
CA LEU A 17 1.55 8.33 16.89
C LEU A 17 1.18 9.77 17.25
N PRO A 18 0.08 10.00 18.00
CA PRO A 18 -0.26 11.34 18.46
C PRO A 18 0.85 11.89 19.38
N PRO A 19 1.04 13.22 19.43
CA PRO A 19 2.03 13.85 20.32
C PRO A 19 1.82 13.52 21.80
N THR A 20 0.57 13.33 22.21
CA THR A 20 0.16 12.98 23.58
C THR A 20 0.44 11.52 23.95
N TRP A 21 0.84 10.67 22.98
CA TRP A 21 1.10 9.26 23.25
C TRP A 21 2.28 9.09 24.22
N THR A 22 2.05 8.36 25.30
CA THR A 22 3.09 8.06 26.30
C THR A 22 3.86 6.77 25.94
N GLY A 23 5.18 6.81 26.10
CA GLY A 23 6.05 5.67 25.85
C GLY A 23 6.35 5.40 24.36
N HIS A 24 6.75 4.16 24.07
CA HIS A 24 7.20 3.73 22.74
C HIS A 24 6.47 2.47 22.32
N ALA A 25 5.51 2.61 21.40
CA ALA A 25 4.51 1.60 21.08
C ALA A 25 5.08 0.24 20.63
N LEU A 26 6.26 0.19 20.00
CA LEU A 26 6.86 -1.05 19.52
C LEU A 26 7.85 -1.70 20.48
N ARG A 27 8.10 -1.09 21.66
CA ARG A 27 8.88 -1.76 22.71
C ARG A 27 8.06 -2.87 23.38
N LYS A 28 8.74 -3.92 23.83
CA LYS A 28 8.10 -5.09 24.45
C LYS A 28 7.42 -4.78 25.77
N GLU A 29 7.95 -3.83 26.54
CA GLU A 29 7.34 -3.35 27.79
C GLU A 29 6.05 -2.55 27.56
N HIS A 30 5.79 -2.06 26.33
CA HIS A 30 4.54 -1.35 26.03
C HIS A 30 3.38 -2.36 25.90
N PRO A 31 2.25 -2.14 26.62
CA PRO A 31 1.11 -3.05 26.56
C PRO A 31 0.59 -3.28 25.14
N ALA A 32 0.25 -4.52 24.84
CA ALA A 32 -0.32 -4.91 23.55
C ALA A 32 -1.86 -4.84 23.53
N ARG A 33 -2.49 -4.58 24.69
CA ARG A 33 -3.94 -4.46 24.82
C ARG A 33 -4.31 -3.13 25.47
N ALA A 34 -5.35 -2.50 24.94
CA ALA A 34 -5.86 -1.25 25.50
C ALA A 34 -6.31 -1.40 26.97
N THR A 35 -6.80 -2.58 27.36
CA THR A 35 -7.19 -2.89 28.76
C THR A 35 -6.02 -2.94 29.75
N GLU A 36 -4.81 -2.98 29.26
CA GLU A 36 -3.57 -2.96 30.06
C GLU A 36 -2.96 -1.57 30.15
N MET A 37 -3.56 -0.59 29.50
CA MET A 37 -3.14 0.81 29.47
C MET A 37 -4.05 1.64 30.38
N GLU A 38 -3.50 2.75 30.90
CA GLU A 38 -4.34 3.81 31.47
C GLU A 38 -5.41 4.22 30.46
N PRO A 39 -6.66 4.46 30.89
CA PRO A 39 -7.70 4.92 29.99
C PRO A 39 -7.22 6.15 29.22
N PHE A 40 -7.27 6.09 27.91
CA PHE A 40 -7.08 7.27 27.09
C PHE A 40 -8.23 8.21 27.40
N SER A 41 -7.93 9.40 27.90
CA SER A 41 -8.87 10.49 27.91
C SER A 41 -9.09 10.88 26.45
N LEU A 42 -10.24 10.46 25.90
CA LEU A 42 -10.69 10.83 24.54
C LEU A 42 -11.26 12.23 24.49
N ASP A 43 -11.17 12.97 25.61
CA ASP A 43 -11.81 14.24 25.81
C ASP A 43 -11.05 15.41 25.12
N ASP A 44 -11.35 16.60 25.48
CA ASP A 44 -10.98 17.92 24.92
C ASP A 44 -9.59 18.04 24.24
N GLU A 45 -8.59 17.27 24.67
CA GLU A 45 -7.24 17.26 24.07
C GLU A 45 -7.21 16.58 22.69
N GLN A 46 -8.06 15.59 22.46
CA GLN A 46 -8.14 14.91 21.17
C GLN A 46 -8.93 15.76 20.17
N GLU A 47 -9.99 16.44 20.62
CA GLU A 47 -10.70 17.41 19.78
C GLU A 47 -9.78 18.57 19.38
N ALA A 48 -9.01 19.09 20.32
CA ALA A 48 -8.03 20.13 20.06
C ALA A 48 -6.92 19.65 19.10
N PHE A 49 -6.45 18.41 19.26
CA PHE A 49 -5.46 17.82 18.37
C PHE A 49 -6.02 17.56 16.97
N GLU A 50 -7.25 17.07 16.86
CA GLU A 50 -7.92 16.86 15.56
C GLU A 50 -8.19 18.21 14.87
N GLN A 51 -8.54 19.24 15.62
CA GLN A 51 -8.68 20.61 15.10
C GLN A 51 -7.33 21.19 14.66
N ASP A 52 -6.27 21.01 15.44
CA ASP A 52 -4.90 21.43 15.07
C ASP A 52 -4.35 20.65 13.86
N ALA A 53 -4.67 19.38 13.75
CA ALA A 53 -4.30 18.56 12.59
C ALA A 53 -5.03 18.98 11.31
N LEU A 54 -6.22 19.59 11.43
CA LEU A 54 -6.96 20.19 10.33
C LEU A 54 -6.44 21.59 9.97
N LEU A 55 -5.79 22.27 10.90
CA LEU A 55 -5.17 23.58 10.71
C LEU A 55 -3.75 23.38 10.16
N PHE A 56 -3.65 23.30 8.84
CA PHE A 56 -2.35 23.26 8.18
C PHE A 56 -1.57 24.55 8.46
N ASN A 57 -0.44 24.43 9.16
CA ASN A 57 0.48 25.52 9.42
C ASN A 57 1.77 25.30 8.62
N PRO A 58 1.95 26.02 7.48
CA PRO A 58 3.08 25.82 6.59
C PRO A 58 4.45 25.98 7.26
N GLU A 59 4.58 26.91 8.18
CA GLU A 59 5.84 27.22 8.84
C GLU A 59 6.31 26.07 9.74
N GLN A 60 5.39 25.36 10.38
CA GLN A 60 5.73 24.16 11.19
C GLN A 60 6.29 23.03 10.32
N TRP A 61 5.96 23.03 9.04
CA TRP A 61 6.42 22.04 8.05
C TRP A 61 7.64 22.52 7.26
N GLY A 62 8.20 23.69 7.64
CA GLY A 62 9.36 24.30 6.98
C GLY A 62 9.04 25.00 5.66
N MET A 63 7.76 25.17 5.32
CA MET A 63 7.33 25.86 4.12
C MET A 63 7.26 27.37 4.37
N LYS A 64 7.35 28.17 3.32
CA LYS A 64 7.23 29.63 3.37
C LYS A 64 5.86 30.08 2.83
N ARG A 65 5.22 31.03 3.47
CA ARG A 65 3.95 31.59 2.96
C ARG A 65 4.12 32.58 1.82
N GLN A 66 5.23 33.27 1.80
CA GLN A 66 5.52 34.34 0.83
C GLN A 66 6.94 34.21 0.29
N SER A 67 7.11 34.54 -0.97
CA SER A 67 8.39 34.85 -1.57
C SER A 67 8.53 36.38 -1.72
N ASP A 68 9.70 36.86 -2.16
CA ASP A 68 9.95 38.27 -2.43
C ASP A 68 9.05 38.85 -3.56
N THR A 69 8.41 37.95 -4.34
CA THR A 69 7.66 38.31 -5.55
C THR A 69 6.22 37.84 -5.57
N SER A 70 5.83 36.83 -4.75
CA SER A 70 4.49 36.25 -4.80
C SER A 70 4.06 35.62 -3.47
N GLU A 71 2.74 35.48 -3.28
CA GLU A 71 2.15 34.64 -2.24
C GLU A 71 2.06 33.19 -2.77
N PHE A 72 2.51 32.25 -1.98
CA PHE A 72 2.35 30.84 -2.31
C PHE A 72 0.94 30.35 -2.01
N MET A 73 0.43 29.50 -2.90
CA MET A 73 -0.78 28.74 -2.66
C MET A 73 -0.43 27.40 -1.99
N PHE A 74 -1.19 27.03 -0.95
CA PHE A 74 -1.07 25.74 -0.32
C PHE A 74 -2.27 24.86 -0.68
N LEU A 75 -1.99 23.65 -1.14
CA LEU A 75 -2.99 22.67 -1.57
C LEU A 75 -2.75 21.35 -0.85
N ASN A 76 -3.82 20.78 -0.27
CA ASN A 76 -3.78 19.41 0.23
C ASN A 76 -4.24 18.43 -0.87
N LEU A 77 -3.34 17.54 -1.25
CA LEU A 77 -3.63 16.39 -2.10
C LEU A 77 -3.88 15.17 -1.21
N GLY A 78 -5.11 14.75 -1.08
CA GLY A 78 -5.52 13.70 -0.16
C GLY A 78 -5.99 14.22 1.23
N PRO A 79 -6.27 13.29 2.18
CA PRO A 79 -6.05 11.83 2.13
C PRO A 79 -6.98 11.06 1.20
N ASN A 80 -8.11 11.60 0.79
CA ASN A 80 -9.07 10.96 -0.10
C ASN A 80 -9.01 11.61 -1.49
N HIS A 81 -8.03 11.22 -2.28
CA HIS A 81 -7.80 11.75 -3.61
C HIS A 81 -7.38 10.63 -4.58
N PRO A 82 -7.91 10.60 -5.82
CA PRO A 82 -7.60 9.52 -6.79
C PRO A 82 -6.11 9.32 -7.07
N SER A 83 -5.34 10.42 -7.12
CA SER A 83 -3.91 10.37 -7.46
C SER A 83 -2.99 9.95 -6.31
N VAL A 84 -3.50 9.78 -5.10
CA VAL A 84 -2.67 9.33 -3.96
C VAL A 84 -2.75 7.82 -3.70
N HIS A 85 -3.52 7.10 -4.51
CA HIS A 85 -3.62 5.64 -4.50
C HIS A 85 -3.83 5.02 -3.11
N GLY A 86 -4.82 5.54 -2.39
CA GLY A 86 -5.15 5.16 -1.02
C GLY A 86 -5.27 6.38 -0.11
N ALA A 87 -5.29 6.19 1.20
CA ALA A 87 -5.35 7.30 2.14
C ALA A 87 -3.93 7.83 2.43
N PHE A 88 -3.56 8.88 1.72
CA PHE A 88 -2.27 9.55 1.82
C PHE A 88 -2.47 11.05 1.56
N ARG A 89 -1.84 11.90 2.36
CA ARG A 89 -1.89 13.35 2.18
C ARG A 89 -0.52 13.88 1.78
N ILE A 90 -0.52 14.78 0.81
CA ILE A 90 0.65 15.58 0.46
C ILE A 90 0.23 17.04 0.57
N ALA A 91 0.90 17.80 1.42
CA ALA A 91 0.77 19.24 1.44
C ALA A 91 1.70 19.83 0.36
N LEU A 92 1.10 20.49 -0.62
CA LEU A 92 1.81 21.10 -1.74
C LEU A 92 1.93 22.60 -1.55
N GLN A 93 3.10 23.14 -1.84
CA GLN A 93 3.34 24.56 -1.96
C GLN A 93 3.51 24.93 -3.44
N LEU A 94 2.67 25.82 -3.92
CA LEU A 94 2.61 26.21 -5.34
C LEU A 94 2.89 27.70 -5.51
N ASP A 95 3.66 28.01 -6.55
CA ASP A 95 3.77 29.37 -7.10
C ASP A 95 3.04 29.38 -8.45
N GLY A 96 1.79 29.84 -8.44
CA GLY A 96 0.88 29.62 -9.55
C GLY A 96 0.61 28.13 -9.77
N GLU A 97 1.04 27.58 -10.92
CA GLU A 97 0.95 26.15 -11.24
C GLU A 97 2.27 25.39 -11.03
N ILE A 98 3.32 26.08 -10.56
CA ILE A 98 4.63 25.48 -10.34
C ILE A 98 4.70 24.90 -8.93
N LEU A 99 5.01 23.63 -8.83
CA LEU A 99 5.27 22.96 -7.55
C LEU A 99 6.63 23.44 -7.01
N VAL A 100 6.59 24.14 -5.86
CA VAL A 100 7.79 24.67 -5.18
C VAL A 100 8.26 23.68 -4.10
N ASP A 101 7.33 23.13 -3.33
CA ASP A 101 7.63 22.21 -2.25
C ASP A 101 6.48 21.20 -2.03
N ALA A 102 6.80 20.05 -1.45
CA ALA A 102 5.84 18.99 -1.17
C ALA A 102 6.22 18.27 0.13
N VAL A 103 5.31 18.21 1.08
CA VAL A 103 5.51 17.51 2.35
C VAL A 103 4.50 16.38 2.47
N PRO A 104 4.97 15.12 2.54
CA PRO A 104 4.10 13.96 2.75
C PRO A 104 3.65 13.89 4.22
N ASP A 105 2.37 13.64 4.41
CA ASP A 105 1.77 13.37 5.70
C ASP A 105 1.25 11.94 5.70
N ILE A 106 1.88 11.08 6.49
CA ILE A 106 1.66 9.62 6.49
C ILE A 106 0.97 9.17 7.78
N GLY A 107 0.42 7.97 7.75
CA GLY A 107 -0.21 7.36 8.93
C GLY A 107 -1.67 6.98 8.74
N TYR A 108 -2.32 7.42 7.69
CA TYR A 108 -3.75 7.17 7.44
C TYR A 108 -4.10 5.68 7.27
N HIS A 109 -3.14 4.85 6.86
CA HIS A 109 -3.26 3.39 6.81
C HIS A 109 -2.61 2.67 8.00
N HIS A 110 -2.06 3.41 8.97
CA HIS A 110 -1.43 2.80 10.12
C HIS A 110 -2.46 2.13 11.02
N ARG A 111 -2.28 0.84 11.27
CA ARG A 111 -3.19 0.01 12.07
C ARG A 111 -2.53 -0.65 13.28
N GLY A 112 -1.27 -0.34 13.54
CA GLY A 112 -0.50 -0.99 14.62
C GLY A 112 -0.33 -2.50 14.42
N ALA A 113 -0.21 -2.97 13.16
CA ALA A 113 -0.18 -4.39 12.83
C ALA A 113 0.92 -5.15 13.55
N GLU A 114 2.09 -4.55 13.75
CA GLU A 114 3.23 -5.13 14.47
C GLU A 114 2.87 -5.39 15.94
N LYS A 115 2.20 -4.45 16.58
CA LYS A 115 1.76 -4.60 17.97
C LYS A 115 0.61 -5.59 18.10
N MET A 116 -0.33 -5.58 17.15
CA MET A 116 -1.38 -6.60 17.09
C MET A 116 -0.80 -8.00 16.89
N GLY A 117 0.28 -8.13 16.13
CA GLY A 117 0.98 -9.39 15.88
C GLY A 117 1.50 -10.05 17.17
N GLU A 118 1.85 -9.28 18.18
CA GLU A 118 2.31 -9.82 19.47
C GLU A 118 1.24 -10.64 20.20
N ARG A 119 -0.04 -10.42 19.89
CA ARG A 119 -1.18 -11.14 20.47
C ARG A 119 -1.67 -12.32 19.61
N GLN A 120 -1.13 -12.46 18.42
CA GLN A 120 -1.55 -13.45 17.44
C GLN A 120 -0.64 -14.69 17.48
N SER A 121 -1.19 -15.83 17.10
CA SER A 121 -0.35 -16.97 16.72
C SER A 121 0.21 -16.75 15.31
N TRP A 122 1.26 -17.49 14.97
CA TRP A 122 1.85 -17.46 13.62
C TRP A 122 0.82 -17.69 12.51
N HIS A 123 -0.20 -18.52 12.75
CA HIS A 123 -1.27 -18.78 11.77
C HIS A 123 -2.31 -17.68 11.72
N THR A 124 -2.72 -17.15 12.88
CA THR A 124 -3.76 -16.12 12.94
C THR A 124 -3.27 -14.74 12.46
N PHE A 125 -1.96 -14.55 12.34
CA PHE A 125 -1.38 -13.34 11.79
C PHE A 125 -1.37 -13.32 10.25
N ILE A 126 -1.45 -14.47 9.57
CA ILE A 126 -1.43 -14.54 8.09
C ILE A 126 -2.42 -13.57 7.43
N PRO A 127 -3.71 -13.47 7.84
CA PRO A 127 -4.64 -12.53 7.24
C PRO A 127 -4.24 -11.06 7.34
N TYR A 128 -3.44 -10.67 8.32
CA TYR A 128 -2.92 -9.30 8.41
C TYR A 128 -1.90 -9.02 7.31
N THR A 129 -1.15 -10.02 6.90
CA THR A 129 -0.14 -9.85 5.85
C THR A 129 -0.75 -9.60 4.48
N ASP A 130 -1.94 -10.16 4.16
CA ASP A 130 -2.68 -9.85 2.92
C ASP A 130 -2.93 -8.35 2.75
N ARG A 131 -3.06 -7.62 3.86
CA ARG A 131 -3.48 -6.22 3.90
C ARG A 131 -2.32 -5.24 4.03
N ILE A 132 -1.09 -5.73 4.03
CA ILE A 132 0.12 -4.88 3.97
C ILE A 132 0.14 -4.10 2.67
N ASP A 133 -0.06 -4.81 1.57
CA ASP A 133 -0.38 -4.25 0.26
C ASP A 133 -1.66 -4.91 -0.24
N TYR A 134 -2.76 -4.18 -0.21
CA TYR A 134 -4.07 -4.70 -0.60
C TYR A 134 -4.18 -5.10 -2.07
N LEU A 135 -3.20 -4.75 -2.91
CA LEU A 135 -3.12 -5.16 -4.31
C LEU A 135 -2.38 -6.50 -4.48
N GLY A 136 -1.43 -6.76 -3.59
CA GLY A 136 -0.55 -7.93 -3.67
C GLY A 136 -1.16 -9.22 -3.10
N GLY A 137 -2.22 -9.11 -2.27
CA GLY A 137 -2.91 -10.29 -1.70
C GLY A 137 -1.95 -11.34 -1.13
N VAL A 138 -2.05 -12.58 -1.59
CA VAL A 138 -1.22 -13.68 -1.10
C VAL A 138 0.28 -13.53 -1.41
N MET A 139 0.66 -12.63 -2.32
CA MET A 139 2.07 -12.31 -2.54
C MET A 139 2.72 -11.77 -1.27
N ASN A 140 1.96 -11.04 -0.44
CA ASN A 140 2.41 -10.54 0.86
C ASN A 140 2.49 -11.65 1.92
N ASN A 141 1.70 -12.72 1.81
CA ASN A 141 1.81 -13.88 2.71
C ASN A 141 3.13 -14.63 2.51
N LEU A 142 3.63 -14.67 1.26
CA LEU A 142 4.75 -15.52 0.88
C LEU A 142 6.01 -15.28 1.73
N PRO A 143 6.54 -14.04 1.85
CA PRO A 143 7.72 -13.80 2.66
C PRO A 143 7.51 -14.12 4.14
N TYR A 144 6.31 -13.90 4.67
CA TYR A 144 5.98 -14.20 6.05
C TYR A 144 6.00 -15.71 6.31
N VAL A 145 5.26 -16.51 5.53
CA VAL A 145 5.22 -17.96 5.73
C VAL A 145 6.59 -18.61 5.51
N MET A 146 7.34 -18.14 4.50
CA MET A 146 8.71 -18.62 4.23
C MET A 146 9.67 -18.29 5.39
N ALA A 147 9.57 -17.12 6.00
CA ALA A 147 10.38 -16.75 7.14
C ALA A 147 10.10 -17.67 8.35
N VAL A 148 8.82 -17.92 8.64
CA VAL A 148 8.42 -18.82 9.74
C VAL A 148 8.86 -20.26 9.46
N GLU A 149 8.68 -20.76 8.24
CA GLU A 149 9.11 -22.09 7.81
C GLU A 149 10.62 -22.27 7.98
N LYS A 150 11.39 -21.26 7.56
CA LYS A 150 12.85 -21.28 7.71
C LYS A 150 13.27 -21.30 9.18
N MET A 151 12.63 -20.52 10.04
CA MET A 151 12.91 -20.49 11.47
C MET A 151 12.56 -21.81 12.15
N ALA A 152 11.46 -22.44 11.75
CA ALA A 152 10.95 -23.67 12.36
C ALA A 152 11.53 -24.95 11.70
N GLY A 153 12.31 -24.83 10.62
CA GLY A 153 12.84 -25.98 9.89
C GLY A 153 11.77 -26.80 9.18
N ILE A 154 10.67 -26.15 8.77
CA ILE A 154 9.54 -26.85 8.11
C ILE A 154 9.81 -26.94 6.61
N GLU A 155 9.80 -28.16 6.06
CA GLU A 155 9.87 -28.40 4.62
C GLU A 155 8.50 -28.32 3.97
N VAL A 156 8.43 -27.60 2.87
CA VAL A 156 7.20 -27.40 2.08
C VAL A 156 7.22 -28.35 0.89
N PRO A 157 6.13 -29.12 0.61
CA PRO A 157 6.03 -29.96 -0.57
C PRO A 157 6.20 -29.18 -1.88
N GLU A 158 6.88 -29.77 -2.87
CA GLU A 158 7.16 -29.12 -4.17
C GLU A 158 5.88 -28.64 -4.87
N ARG A 159 4.81 -29.42 -4.83
CA ARG A 159 3.52 -29.01 -5.39
C ARG A 159 3.01 -27.74 -4.74
N ALA A 160 3.10 -27.61 -3.42
CA ALA A 160 2.68 -26.39 -2.71
C ALA A 160 3.55 -25.19 -3.06
N LYS A 161 4.86 -25.37 -3.23
CA LYS A 161 5.76 -24.29 -3.69
C LYS A 161 5.35 -23.79 -5.08
N THR A 162 5.09 -24.70 -6.02
CA THR A 162 4.65 -24.35 -7.38
C THR A 162 3.32 -23.60 -7.38
N ILE A 163 2.34 -24.06 -6.59
CA ILE A 163 1.05 -23.38 -6.44
C ILE A 163 1.23 -21.97 -5.86
N ARG A 164 2.09 -21.81 -4.85
CA ARG A 164 2.38 -20.50 -4.27
C ARG A 164 2.96 -19.54 -5.31
N VAL A 165 3.90 -19.99 -6.14
CA VAL A 165 4.47 -19.16 -7.21
C VAL A 165 3.39 -18.74 -8.19
N MET A 166 2.57 -19.68 -8.67
CA MET A 166 1.50 -19.39 -9.62
C MET A 166 0.54 -18.32 -9.08
N LEU A 167 0.05 -18.49 -7.86
CA LEU A 167 -0.88 -17.52 -7.28
C LEU A 167 -0.21 -16.18 -6.98
N ALA A 168 1.02 -16.17 -6.49
CA ALA A 168 1.77 -14.95 -6.26
C ALA A 168 1.95 -14.14 -7.54
N GLU A 169 2.26 -14.79 -8.67
CA GLU A 169 2.40 -14.12 -9.97
C GLU A 169 1.05 -13.62 -10.52
N MET A 170 -0.05 -14.35 -10.30
CA MET A 170 -1.38 -13.86 -10.65
C MET A 170 -1.73 -12.56 -9.89
N PHE A 171 -1.44 -12.50 -8.59
CA PHE A 171 -1.62 -11.28 -7.81
C PHE A 171 -0.67 -10.17 -8.24
N ARG A 172 0.56 -10.51 -8.63
CA ARG A 172 1.51 -9.54 -9.20
C ARG A 172 0.98 -8.92 -10.47
N ILE A 173 0.42 -9.71 -11.37
CA ILE A 173 -0.21 -9.20 -12.61
C ILE A 173 -1.39 -8.29 -12.25
N CYS A 174 -2.24 -8.67 -11.30
CA CYS A 174 -3.33 -7.81 -10.81
C CYS A 174 -2.84 -6.48 -10.26
N SER A 175 -1.75 -6.48 -9.50
CA SER A 175 -1.12 -5.27 -8.96
C SER A 175 -0.56 -4.39 -10.08
N HIS A 176 0.13 -4.99 -11.06
CA HIS A 176 0.70 -4.24 -12.19
C HIS A 176 -0.38 -3.64 -13.10
N LEU A 177 -1.48 -4.35 -13.35
CA LEU A 177 -2.60 -3.80 -14.12
C LEU A 177 -3.21 -2.59 -13.43
N LEU A 178 -3.39 -2.63 -12.13
CA LEU A 178 -3.89 -1.48 -11.38
C LEU A 178 -2.88 -0.33 -11.41
N PHE A 179 -1.63 -0.58 -11.10
CA PHE A 179 -0.57 0.42 -11.16
C PHE A 179 -0.53 1.12 -12.52
N TYR A 180 -0.51 0.33 -13.58
CA TYR A 180 -0.41 0.87 -14.94
C TYR A 180 -1.64 1.72 -15.31
N GLY A 181 -2.84 1.26 -14.95
CA GLY A 181 -4.07 2.00 -15.18
C GLY A 181 -4.17 3.30 -14.40
N THR A 182 -3.81 3.30 -13.11
CA THR A 182 -3.83 4.50 -12.27
C THR A 182 -2.73 5.48 -12.64
N PHE A 183 -1.55 5.01 -13.02
CA PHE A 183 -0.50 5.87 -13.55
C PHE A 183 -0.91 6.56 -14.86
N ALA A 184 -1.58 5.84 -15.77
CA ALA A 184 -2.14 6.44 -16.97
C ALA A 184 -3.15 7.55 -16.64
N GLN A 185 -3.98 7.34 -15.61
CA GLN A 185 -4.91 8.35 -15.10
C GLN A 185 -4.17 9.59 -14.59
N ASP A 186 -3.10 9.42 -13.81
CA ASP A 186 -2.31 10.52 -13.24
C ASP A 186 -1.68 11.40 -14.32
N VAL A 187 -1.25 10.79 -15.43
CA VAL A 187 -0.74 11.53 -16.60
C VAL A 187 -1.85 12.03 -17.53
N GLY A 188 -3.13 11.90 -17.13
CA GLY A 188 -4.28 12.51 -17.80
C GLY A 188 -5.02 11.59 -18.78
N GLN A 189 -4.81 10.29 -18.72
CA GLN A 189 -5.45 9.31 -19.59
C GLN A 189 -6.36 8.37 -18.77
N LEU A 190 -7.65 8.70 -18.65
CA LEU A 190 -8.58 8.00 -17.76
C LEU A 190 -9.00 6.60 -18.29
N SER A 191 -9.14 6.42 -19.59
CA SER A 191 -9.72 5.20 -20.15
C SER A 191 -8.98 3.89 -19.86
N PRO A 192 -7.63 3.85 -19.83
CA PRO A 192 -6.88 2.61 -19.62
C PRO A 192 -7.23 1.88 -18.32
N ILE A 193 -7.52 2.62 -17.23
CA ILE A 193 -7.85 2.00 -15.95
C ILE A 193 -9.10 1.10 -16.06
N PHE A 194 -10.11 1.49 -16.80
CA PHE A 194 -11.33 0.70 -16.94
C PHE A 194 -11.07 -0.62 -17.67
N TYR A 195 -10.27 -0.60 -18.73
CA TYR A 195 -9.90 -1.81 -19.45
C TYR A 195 -9.07 -2.75 -18.58
N MET A 196 -8.07 -2.22 -17.90
CA MET A 196 -7.20 -3.01 -17.01
C MET A 196 -7.96 -3.62 -15.85
N PHE A 197 -9.00 -2.96 -15.34
CA PHE A 197 -9.88 -3.53 -14.33
C PHE A 197 -10.71 -4.71 -14.85
N VAL A 198 -11.12 -4.69 -16.13
CA VAL A 198 -11.78 -5.84 -16.75
C VAL A 198 -10.87 -7.07 -16.81
N GLU A 199 -9.59 -6.87 -17.16
CA GLU A 199 -8.64 -7.97 -17.19
C GLU A 199 -8.32 -8.49 -15.78
N ARG A 200 -8.21 -7.57 -14.83
CA ARG A 200 -8.01 -7.89 -13.42
C ARG A 200 -9.17 -8.73 -12.88
N GLU A 201 -10.40 -8.45 -13.32
CA GLU A 201 -11.58 -9.22 -12.98
C GLU A 201 -11.50 -10.68 -13.45
N ARG A 202 -10.97 -10.92 -14.64
CA ARG A 202 -10.74 -12.30 -15.15
C ARG A 202 -9.79 -13.08 -14.24
N ILE A 203 -8.71 -12.44 -13.80
CA ILE A 203 -7.75 -13.07 -12.88
C ILE A 203 -8.42 -13.35 -11.54
N PHE A 204 -9.18 -12.41 -11.00
CA PHE A 204 -9.91 -12.61 -9.74
C PHE A 204 -10.93 -13.76 -9.81
N ASN A 205 -11.58 -13.96 -10.93
CA ASN A 205 -12.50 -15.11 -11.10
C ASN A 205 -11.76 -16.45 -10.99
N ILE A 206 -10.52 -16.51 -11.45
CA ILE A 206 -9.66 -17.69 -11.27
C ILE A 206 -9.26 -17.83 -9.80
N ILE A 207 -8.74 -16.76 -9.20
CA ILE A 207 -8.32 -16.74 -7.79
C ILE A 207 -9.47 -17.12 -6.88
N GLU A 208 -10.66 -16.55 -7.08
CA GLU A 208 -11.87 -16.86 -6.30
C GLU A 208 -12.26 -18.33 -6.41
N SER A 209 -12.15 -18.92 -7.60
CA SER A 209 -12.43 -20.34 -7.79
C SER A 209 -11.45 -21.26 -7.04
N ILE A 210 -10.23 -20.79 -6.79
CA ILE A 210 -9.18 -21.54 -6.07
C ILE A 210 -9.27 -21.26 -4.56
N CYS A 211 -9.36 -19.99 -4.18
CA CYS A 211 -9.16 -19.53 -2.81
C CYS A 211 -10.48 -19.24 -2.07
N GLY A 212 -11.60 -19.11 -2.79
CA GLY A 212 -12.88 -18.72 -2.21
C GLY A 212 -12.99 -17.23 -1.86
N ALA A 213 -11.94 -16.44 -2.15
CA ALA A 213 -11.89 -15.00 -1.92
C ALA A 213 -11.11 -14.31 -3.04
N ARG A 214 -11.39 -13.02 -3.25
CA ARG A 214 -10.87 -12.28 -4.42
C ARG A 214 -9.57 -11.53 -4.11
N MET A 215 -9.53 -10.70 -3.07
CA MET A 215 -8.39 -9.81 -2.78
C MET A 215 -7.52 -10.28 -1.62
N HIS A 216 -8.12 -10.80 -0.56
CA HIS A 216 -7.45 -11.14 0.69
C HIS A 216 -7.77 -12.57 1.14
N PRO A 217 -7.34 -13.58 0.37
CA PRO A 217 -7.73 -14.95 0.65
C PRO A 217 -7.02 -15.57 1.86
N GLY A 218 -5.89 -15.01 2.32
CA GLY A 218 -5.09 -15.58 3.40
C GLY A 218 -4.78 -17.06 3.16
N TRP A 219 -4.49 -17.43 1.92
CA TRP A 219 -4.56 -18.82 1.46
C TRP A 219 -3.25 -19.59 1.62
N PHE A 220 -2.11 -18.91 1.68
CA PHE A 220 -0.86 -19.55 2.03
C PHE A 220 -0.85 -19.89 3.52
N ARG A 221 -0.34 -21.06 3.84
CA ARG A 221 -0.25 -21.59 5.20
C ARG A 221 1.19 -21.97 5.50
N ILE A 222 1.60 -21.91 6.73
CA ILE A 222 2.88 -22.43 7.19
C ILE A 222 2.92 -23.94 6.89
N GLY A 223 3.90 -24.37 6.10
CA GLY A 223 4.03 -25.75 5.61
C GLY A 223 3.32 -26.04 4.29
N GLY A 224 2.61 -25.06 3.67
CA GLY A 224 1.96 -25.28 2.38
C GLY A 224 0.91 -24.26 2.00
N VAL A 225 -0.24 -24.74 1.57
CA VAL A 225 -1.42 -23.99 1.11
C VAL A 225 -2.67 -24.54 1.78
N ALA A 226 -3.74 -23.75 1.78
CA ALA A 226 -4.97 -24.12 2.50
C ALA A 226 -5.64 -25.40 2.00
N GLN A 227 -5.59 -25.61 0.67
CA GLN A 227 -6.12 -26.81 -0.01
C GLN A 227 -5.50 -26.96 -1.39
N ASP A 228 -5.74 -28.08 -2.06
CA ASP A 228 -5.29 -28.30 -3.43
C ASP A 228 -6.16 -27.54 -4.43
N LEU A 229 -5.69 -27.45 -5.67
CA LEU A 229 -6.37 -26.75 -6.76
C LEU A 229 -7.65 -27.48 -7.18
N PRO A 230 -8.74 -26.77 -7.48
CA PRO A 230 -10.00 -27.38 -7.92
C PRO A 230 -9.88 -27.95 -9.34
N ASN A 231 -10.74 -28.89 -9.68
CA ASN A 231 -10.81 -29.42 -11.04
C ASN A 231 -11.05 -28.31 -12.06
N GLY A 232 -10.37 -28.38 -13.22
CA GLY A 232 -10.53 -27.44 -14.31
C GLY A 232 -9.75 -26.12 -14.17
N TRP A 233 -8.96 -25.94 -13.12
CA TRP A 233 -8.13 -24.73 -12.95
C TRP A 233 -7.14 -24.52 -14.10
N GLU A 234 -6.55 -25.61 -14.63
CA GLU A 234 -5.57 -25.54 -15.73
C GLU A 234 -6.16 -24.90 -16.98
N ALA A 235 -7.38 -25.28 -17.37
CA ALA A 235 -8.04 -24.74 -18.54
C ALA A 235 -8.24 -23.22 -18.41
N ARG A 236 -8.67 -22.74 -17.25
CA ARG A 236 -8.85 -21.32 -16.96
C ARG A 236 -7.53 -20.53 -17.01
N VAL A 237 -6.48 -21.11 -16.45
CA VAL A 237 -5.16 -20.46 -16.48
C VAL A 237 -4.59 -20.44 -17.91
N ARG A 238 -4.76 -21.50 -18.71
CA ARG A 238 -4.36 -21.52 -20.13
C ARG A 238 -5.09 -20.46 -20.93
N GLU A 239 -6.41 -20.36 -20.77
CA GLU A 239 -7.21 -19.31 -21.40
C GLU A 239 -6.68 -17.90 -21.05
N LEU A 240 -6.36 -17.65 -19.77
CA LEU A 240 -5.76 -16.39 -19.34
C LEU A 240 -4.42 -16.12 -20.02
N LEU A 241 -3.54 -17.13 -20.11
CA LEU A 241 -2.21 -16.99 -20.72
C LEU A 241 -2.28 -16.73 -22.22
N GLU A 242 -3.30 -17.26 -22.91
CA GLU A 242 -3.53 -17.00 -24.32
C GLU A 242 -4.14 -15.60 -24.55
N PHE A 243 -4.99 -15.18 -23.61
CA PHE A 243 -5.72 -13.91 -23.70
C PHE A 243 -4.87 -12.68 -23.37
N MET A 244 -3.98 -12.76 -22.36
CA MET A 244 -3.29 -11.59 -21.83
C MET A 244 -2.27 -10.95 -22.78
N PRO A 245 -1.41 -11.67 -23.53
CA PRO A 245 -0.35 -11.05 -24.33
C PRO A 245 -0.88 -10.03 -25.35
N PRO A 246 -1.91 -10.30 -26.16
CA PRO A 246 -2.45 -9.29 -27.07
C PRO A 246 -3.02 -8.06 -26.35
N ARG A 247 -3.56 -8.23 -25.14
CA ARG A 247 -4.08 -7.13 -24.33
C ARG A 247 -2.94 -6.22 -23.82
N LEU A 248 -1.83 -6.81 -23.42
CA LEU A 248 -0.65 -6.04 -22.99
C LEU A 248 -0.08 -5.22 -24.16
N ASP A 249 0.01 -5.81 -25.36
CA ASP A 249 0.41 -5.09 -26.57
C ASP A 249 -0.53 -3.89 -26.88
N GLU A 250 -1.84 -4.07 -26.68
CA GLU A 250 -2.82 -3.00 -26.85
C GLU A 250 -2.61 -1.88 -25.81
N TYR A 251 -2.32 -2.23 -24.56
CA TYR A 251 -2.05 -1.24 -23.49
C TYR A 251 -0.76 -0.48 -23.74
N ASP A 252 0.27 -1.12 -24.26
CA ASP A 252 1.50 -0.45 -24.66
C ASP A 252 1.27 0.56 -25.78
N GLN A 253 0.43 0.21 -26.76
CA GLN A 253 0.05 1.16 -27.82
C GLN A 253 -0.80 2.32 -27.25
N MET A 254 -1.71 2.03 -26.34
CA MET A 254 -2.62 3.01 -25.79
C MET A 254 -1.93 3.99 -24.84
N VAL A 255 -1.01 3.52 -24.00
CA VAL A 255 -0.37 4.31 -22.93
C VAL A 255 1.07 4.65 -23.28
N MET A 256 1.97 3.65 -23.37
CA MET A 256 3.41 3.90 -23.53
C MET A 256 3.77 4.57 -24.86
N ASN A 257 3.06 4.22 -25.92
CA ASN A 257 3.27 4.81 -27.24
C ASN A 257 2.47 6.11 -27.48
N ASN A 258 1.68 6.55 -26.49
CA ASN A 258 0.93 7.81 -26.58
C ASN A 258 1.86 9.02 -26.51
N GLY A 259 1.72 9.93 -27.49
CA GLY A 259 2.57 11.12 -27.59
C GLY A 259 2.42 12.09 -26.41
N ILE A 260 1.23 12.17 -25.79
CA ILE A 260 0.98 13.03 -24.62
C ILE A 260 1.67 12.44 -23.40
N VAL A 261 1.54 11.13 -23.19
CA VAL A 261 2.20 10.43 -22.07
C VAL A 261 3.72 10.61 -22.18
N LYS A 262 4.29 10.36 -23.36
CA LYS A 262 5.73 10.56 -23.60
C LYS A 262 6.21 11.98 -23.26
N ARG A 263 5.45 13.00 -23.66
CA ARG A 263 5.81 14.40 -23.37
C ARG A 263 5.73 14.74 -21.88
N ARG A 264 4.79 14.14 -21.14
CA ARG A 264 4.60 14.39 -19.70
C ARG A 264 5.58 13.64 -18.82
N THR A 265 6.10 12.52 -19.28
CA THR A 265 6.99 11.65 -18.49
C THR A 265 8.46 11.77 -18.88
N GLN A 266 8.78 12.20 -20.10
CA GLN A 266 10.15 12.27 -20.58
C GLN A 266 10.97 13.30 -19.79
N GLY A 267 12.03 12.85 -19.13
CA GLY A 267 12.93 13.68 -18.34
C GLY A 267 12.38 14.08 -16.95
N VAL A 268 11.19 13.57 -16.57
CA VAL A 268 10.60 13.82 -15.26
C VAL A 268 10.67 12.56 -14.44
N GLY A 269 11.22 12.64 -13.21
CA GLY A 269 11.36 11.49 -12.31
C GLY A 269 12.23 10.36 -12.90
N ALA A 270 13.14 10.70 -13.81
CA ALA A 270 14.01 9.70 -14.41
C ALA A 270 14.93 9.06 -13.37
N TYR A 271 14.93 7.74 -13.32
CA TYR A 271 15.88 6.98 -12.52
C TYR A 271 17.26 7.09 -13.17
N SER A 272 18.24 7.56 -12.43
CA SER A 272 19.63 7.67 -12.86
C SER A 272 20.47 6.54 -12.28
#